data_f5a39f22fbd73c1259089340f511974e
#
_entry.id   f5a39f22fbd73c1259089340f511974e
#
_cell.length_a   1.000
_cell.length_b   1.000
_cell.length_c   1.000
_cell.angle_alpha   90.00
_cell.angle_beta   90.00
_cell.angle_gamma   90.00
#
_symmetry.space_group_name_H-M   'P 1'
#
loop_
_entity.id
_entity.type
_entity.pdbx_description
1 polymer ?
#
loop_
_entity_poly.entity_id
_entity_poly.type
_entity_poly.pdbx_seq_one_letter_code
_entity_poly.pdbx_strand_id
1 'polypeptide(L)'
;MFLEERRSQILQWLDEHERVTVNGLASQLGVTRETIRTDLSALAQQGLVQRCYGGAIALRRNLQEKLISESGNFEVLLQRLQSRKGQIKSSGKQGKVCILGAFNVDIVAKVAQFPQSGESLMALGSTLGPGGKGANQAMAASCAGTRVHFVAKVGTDQFSQFAFDHLSASDIHSFRLYQTDTEPTGSAIIYVSQENGENMIAIYSGANKTITDEEIAELTHELTDADVMLLQLENNFEATRSAIRLAHTMGVRVIMNPAPFSPDVVSCLPMIDVLTPNETEASRLSGIEIHDVPSARAAAQAIVVLGARRVIITMGSRGALLFDNQQFHHIPAFPALSVDTTGAGDAFNGALAAALAQGQSLLQAATWASAFASLAVEREGASNMPDRQQVLTRLQQR
;
A
#
# COMPACT_ATOMS: atom_id res chain seq x y z
N MET A 1 31.05 -26.96 -8.49
CA MET A 1 30.96 -25.85 -7.51
C MET A 1 30.82 -26.46 -6.12
N PHE A 2 31.71 -26.08 -5.19
CA PHE A 2 31.69 -26.56 -3.81
C PHE A 2 30.50 -25.95 -3.04
N LEU A 3 30.07 -26.62 -1.97
CA LEU A 3 28.88 -26.23 -1.19
C LEU A 3 28.98 -24.79 -0.64
N GLU A 4 30.13 -24.44 -0.06
CA GLU A 4 30.36 -23.12 0.55
C GLU A 4 30.42 -22.01 -0.50
N GLU A 5 31.04 -22.27 -1.63
CA GLU A 5 31.13 -21.36 -2.77
C GLU A 5 29.74 -21.04 -3.34
N ARG A 6 28.90 -22.08 -3.47
CA ARG A 6 27.52 -21.94 -3.95
C ARG A 6 26.66 -21.13 -3.00
N ARG A 7 26.76 -21.39 -1.67
CA ARG A 7 26.04 -20.62 -0.67
C ARG A 7 26.49 -19.17 -0.60
N SER A 8 27.78 -18.92 -0.75
CA SER A 8 28.33 -17.56 -0.83
C SER A 8 27.78 -16.80 -2.04
N GLN A 9 27.69 -17.45 -3.21
CA GLN A 9 27.09 -16.85 -4.39
C GLN A 9 25.59 -16.60 -4.25
N ILE A 10 24.84 -17.49 -3.58
CA ILE A 10 23.43 -17.27 -3.25
C ILE A 10 23.25 -16.05 -2.36
N LEU A 11 24.09 -15.86 -1.34
CA LEU A 11 24.04 -14.70 -0.44
C LEU A 11 24.42 -13.41 -1.19
N GLN A 12 25.43 -13.43 -2.03
CA GLN A 12 25.80 -12.30 -2.87
C GLN A 12 24.66 -11.87 -3.81
N TRP A 13 23.99 -12.84 -4.42
CA TRP A 13 22.83 -12.59 -5.27
C TRP A 13 21.64 -11.98 -4.48
N LEU A 14 21.44 -12.46 -3.26
CA LEU A 14 20.43 -11.90 -2.37
C LEU A 14 20.77 -10.46 -1.95
N ASP A 15 22.04 -10.16 -1.75
CA ASP A 15 22.49 -8.79 -1.43
C ASP A 15 22.27 -7.83 -2.61
N GLU A 16 22.45 -8.31 -3.85
CA GLU A 16 22.30 -7.48 -5.07
C GLU A 16 20.82 -7.33 -5.50
N HIS A 17 20.00 -8.37 -5.29
CA HIS A 17 18.64 -8.44 -5.85
C HIS A 17 17.54 -8.52 -4.78
N GLU A 18 17.91 -8.54 -3.50
CA GLU A 18 17.02 -8.62 -2.34
C GLU A 18 16.14 -9.89 -2.27
N ARG A 19 15.92 -10.56 -3.40
CA ARG A 19 15.10 -11.75 -3.56
C ARG A 19 15.67 -12.67 -4.62
N VAL A 20 15.59 -14.00 -4.38
CA VAL A 20 15.96 -15.02 -5.33
C VAL A 20 14.89 -16.10 -5.45
N THR A 21 14.73 -16.66 -6.66
CA THR A 21 13.86 -17.81 -6.89
C THR A 21 14.68 -19.09 -7.01
N VAL A 22 14.13 -20.22 -6.57
CA VAL A 22 14.76 -21.54 -6.73
C VAL A 22 15.07 -21.83 -8.20
N ASN A 23 14.15 -21.49 -9.10
CA ASN A 23 14.33 -21.71 -10.53
C ASN A 23 15.46 -20.85 -11.12
N GLY A 24 15.50 -19.56 -10.77
CA GLY A 24 16.54 -18.63 -11.21
C GLY A 24 17.93 -19.05 -10.75
N LEU A 25 18.07 -19.37 -9.46
CA LEU A 25 19.33 -19.83 -8.90
C LEU A 25 19.78 -21.18 -9.49
N ALA A 26 18.85 -22.13 -9.66
CA ALA A 26 19.17 -23.43 -10.26
C ALA A 26 19.71 -23.29 -11.68
N SER A 27 19.08 -22.44 -12.49
CA SER A 27 19.52 -22.16 -13.86
C SER A 27 20.89 -21.50 -13.92
N GLN A 28 21.14 -20.52 -13.05
CA GLN A 28 22.40 -19.75 -13.09
C GLN A 28 23.59 -20.48 -12.48
N LEU A 29 23.36 -21.21 -11.40
CA LEU A 29 24.41 -21.97 -10.73
C LEU A 29 24.63 -23.37 -11.35
N GLY A 30 23.81 -23.75 -12.34
CA GLY A 30 23.93 -25.03 -13.04
C GLY A 30 23.69 -26.23 -12.14
N VAL A 31 22.80 -26.11 -11.14
CA VAL A 31 22.47 -27.18 -10.18
C VAL A 31 20.99 -27.51 -10.17
N THR A 32 20.60 -28.60 -9.50
CA THR A 32 19.18 -28.99 -9.42
C THR A 32 18.40 -28.06 -8.48
N ARG A 33 17.09 -27.97 -8.72
CA ARG A 33 16.18 -27.21 -7.83
C ARG A 33 16.20 -27.74 -6.40
N GLU A 34 16.40 -29.04 -6.22
CA GLU A 34 16.47 -29.67 -4.91
C GLU A 34 17.75 -29.27 -4.16
N THR A 35 18.86 -29.16 -4.86
CA THR A 35 20.13 -28.63 -4.31
C THR A 35 19.92 -27.20 -3.79
N ILE A 36 19.28 -26.34 -4.58
CA ILE A 36 18.99 -24.95 -4.15
C ILE A 36 18.04 -24.91 -2.94
N ARG A 37 16.99 -25.76 -2.91
CA ARG A 37 16.09 -25.85 -1.76
C ARG A 37 16.81 -26.24 -0.48
N THR A 38 17.73 -27.19 -0.58
CA THR A 38 18.56 -27.64 0.56
C THR A 38 19.47 -26.52 1.03
N ASP A 39 20.15 -25.82 0.12
CA ASP A 39 21.03 -24.71 0.48
C ASP A 39 20.27 -23.55 1.12
N LEU A 40 19.15 -23.15 0.54
CA LEU A 40 18.30 -22.10 1.10
C LEU A 40 17.71 -22.49 2.48
N SER A 41 17.41 -23.79 2.70
CA SER A 41 16.97 -24.29 4.00
C SER A 41 18.07 -24.19 5.05
N ALA A 42 19.30 -24.57 4.69
CA ALA A 42 20.44 -24.47 5.59
C ALA A 42 20.80 -23.01 5.91
N LEU A 43 20.76 -22.11 4.91
CA LEU A 43 20.99 -20.69 5.13
C LEU A 43 19.89 -20.05 6.00
N ALA A 44 18.63 -20.50 5.87
CA ALA A 44 17.54 -20.06 6.72
C ALA A 44 17.70 -20.56 8.17
N GLN A 45 18.12 -21.80 8.38
CA GLN A 45 18.44 -22.31 9.73
C GLN A 45 19.58 -21.55 10.39
N GLN A 46 20.52 -21.03 9.60
CA GLN A 46 21.61 -20.17 10.08
C GLN A 46 21.15 -18.70 10.27
N GLY A 47 19.90 -18.40 9.97
CA GLY A 47 19.36 -17.05 10.06
C GLY A 47 20.00 -16.05 9.08
N LEU A 48 20.48 -16.52 7.94
CA LEU A 48 21.11 -15.69 6.91
C LEU A 48 20.13 -15.27 5.81
N VAL A 49 19.05 -16.03 5.64
CA VAL A 49 17.98 -15.76 4.65
C VAL A 49 16.63 -16.12 5.24
N GLN A 50 15.58 -15.47 4.77
CA GLN A 50 14.21 -15.86 5.08
C GLN A 50 13.66 -16.68 3.90
N ARG A 51 13.21 -17.93 4.18
CA ARG A 51 12.57 -18.78 3.17
C ARG A 51 11.23 -18.19 2.77
N CYS A 52 10.99 -18.22 1.48
CA CYS A 52 9.70 -17.89 0.89
C CYS A 52 9.30 -18.97 -0.14
N TYR A 53 8.02 -19.00 -0.53
CA TYR A 53 7.57 -19.96 -1.53
C TYR A 53 8.32 -19.74 -2.85
N GLY A 54 8.97 -20.80 -3.32
CA GLY A 54 9.77 -20.77 -4.55
C GLY A 54 11.13 -20.08 -4.46
N GLY A 55 11.58 -19.61 -3.26
CA GLY A 55 12.87 -18.92 -3.14
C GLY A 55 13.27 -18.51 -1.73
N ALA A 56 13.97 -17.38 -1.64
CA ALA A 56 14.36 -16.72 -0.40
C ALA A 56 14.52 -15.21 -0.59
N ILE A 57 14.43 -14.48 0.50
CA ILE A 57 14.72 -13.05 0.63
C ILE A 57 15.91 -12.83 1.57
N ALA A 58 16.68 -11.78 1.31
CA ALA A 58 17.82 -11.41 2.15
C ALA A 58 17.34 -11.03 3.55
N LEU A 59 17.92 -11.67 4.57
CA LEU A 59 17.87 -11.15 5.93
C LEU A 59 19.05 -10.17 6.06
N ARG A 60 18.78 -8.88 5.78
CA ARG A 60 19.78 -7.84 6.03
C ARG A 60 19.93 -7.62 7.52
N ARG A 61 20.71 -8.48 8.17
CA ARG A 61 21.24 -8.24 9.52
C ARG A 61 22.35 -7.23 9.41
N ASN A 62 22.06 -5.93 9.65
CA ASN A 62 23.13 -4.97 9.90
C ASN A 62 22.67 -3.81 10.79
N LEU A 63 23.62 -3.26 11.54
CA LEU A 63 23.66 -2.00 12.35
C LEU A 63 22.33 -1.51 12.98
N GLN A 64 21.17 -1.76 12.33
CA GLN A 64 19.85 -1.35 12.78
C GLN A 64 19.16 -2.35 13.67
N GLU A 65 19.38 -3.69 13.49
CA GLU A 65 18.96 -4.66 14.52
C GLU A 65 19.66 -4.37 15.85
N LYS A 66 20.89 -3.86 15.79
CA LYS A 66 21.62 -3.38 16.96
C LYS A 66 20.96 -2.13 17.56
N LEU A 67 20.45 -1.21 16.75
CA LEU A 67 19.72 -0.02 17.19
C LEU A 67 18.34 -0.36 17.77
N ILE A 68 17.63 -1.33 17.19
CA ILE A 68 16.31 -1.78 17.65
C ILE A 68 16.48 -2.63 18.93
N SER A 69 17.43 -3.58 18.95
CA SER A 69 17.71 -4.40 20.13
C SER A 69 18.30 -3.61 21.30
N GLU A 70 19.06 -2.54 21.02
CA GLU A 70 19.61 -1.65 22.03
C GLU A 70 18.61 -0.57 22.48
N SER A 71 17.53 -0.29 21.70
CA SER A 71 16.58 0.76 22.06
C SER A 71 15.52 0.30 23.07
N GLY A 72 15.16 -0.97 23.09
CA GLY A 72 14.17 -1.55 24.03
C GLY A 72 12.76 -0.92 23.99
N ASN A 73 12.55 0.18 23.22
CA ASN A 73 11.31 0.92 23.16
C ASN A 73 11.30 1.81 21.90
N PHE A 74 10.16 1.87 21.21
CA PHE A 74 9.92 2.66 20.00
C PHE A 74 10.18 4.18 20.20
N GLU A 75 9.85 4.74 21.37
CA GLU A 75 10.11 6.14 21.70
C GLU A 75 11.63 6.47 21.74
N VAL A 76 12.45 5.55 22.24
CA VAL A 76 13.92 5.71 22.24
C VAL A 76 14.47 5.68 20.82
N LEU A 77 13.90 4.83 19.95
CA LEU A 77 14.25 4.80 18.52
C LEU A 77 13.97 6.16 17.87
N LEU A 78 12.77 6.71 18.06
CA LEU A 78 12.39 8.02 17.50
C LEU A 78 13.32 9.14 17.97
N GLN A 79 13.68 9.19 19.26
CA GLN A 79 14.63 10.18 19.80
C GLN A 79 16.01 10.07 19.14
N ARG A 80 16.52 8.85 18.92
CA ARG A 80 17.81 8.62 18.26
C ARG A 80 17.78 9.05 16.79
N LEU A 81 16.67 8.83 16.08
CA LEU A 81 16.51 9.26 14.69
C LEU A 81 16.41 10.79 14.58
N GLN A 82 15.72 11.46 15.51
CA GLN A 82 15.64 12.93 15.56
C GLN A 82 17.01 13.60 15.70
N SER A 83 17.92 13.02 16.49
CA SER A 83 19.28 13.53 16.67
C SER A 83 20.16 13.40 15.42
N ARG A 84 19.76 12.60 14.43
CA ARG A 84 20.46 12.37 13.16
C ARG A 84 19.84 13.11 11.96
N LYS A 85 18.85 13.95 12.17
CA LYS A 85 18.24 14.77 11.11
C LYS A 85 19.31 15.59 10.37
N GLY A 86 19.53 15.28 9.10
CA GLY A 86 20.50 15.97 8.22
C GLY A 86 21.45 15.03 7.46
N GLN A 87 21.51 13.74 7.79
CA GLN A 87 22.41 12.78 7.14
C GLN A 87 21.71 11.85 6.11
N ILE A 88 20.38 11.87 6.02
CA ILE A 88 19.62 11.01 5.10
C ILE A 88 19.26 11.83 3.87
N LYS A 89 19.94 11.61 2.76
CA LYS A 89 19.55 12.10 1.43
C LYS A 89 19.18 10.91 0.56
N SER A 90 17.98 10.93 0.01
CA SER A 90 17.56 10.06 -1.08
C SER A 90 18.41 10.38 -2.33
N SER A 91 19.04 9.38 -2.89
CA SER A 91 19.77 9.48 -4.15
C SER A 91 19.34 8.35 -5.09
N GLY A 92 18.15 8.46 -5.65
CA GLY A 92 17.71 7.48 -6.63
C GLY A 92 16.86 8.11 -7.72
N LYS A 93 17.25 7.98 -8.99
CA LYS A 93 16.52 8.47 -10.16
C LYS A 93 15.14 7.83 -10.38
N GLN A 94 14.76 6.83 -9.58
CA GLN A 94 13.57 6.01 -9.80
C GLN A 94 12.68 5.98 -8.57
N GLY A 95 12.44 7.01 -7.85
CA GLY A 95 11.58 7.15 -6.67
C GLY A 95 11.18 5.83 -5.96
N LYS A 96 11.06 5.84 -4.66
CA LYS A 96 10.60 4.67 -3.87
C LYS A 96 9.42 5.05 -2.99
N VAL A 97 8.37 4.24 -3.03
CA VAL A 97 7.19 4.33 -2.15
C VAL A 97 7.21 3.17 -1.18
N CYS A 98 7.17 3.45 0.12
CA CYS A 98 6.88 2.48 1.15
C CYS A 98 5.38 2.57 1.48
N ILE A 99 4.68 1.43 1.50
CA ILE A 99 3.25 1.37 1.77
C ILE A 99 3.03 0.42 2.94
N LEU A 100 2.47 0.93 4.04
CA LEU A 100 1.94 0.11 5.12
C LEU A 100 0.43 0.11 5.01
N GLY A 101 -0.17 -1.08 4.87
CA GLY A 101 -1.62 -1.17 4.73
C GLY A 101 -2.14 -2.60 4.81
N ALA A 102 -3.44 -2.75 4.66
CA ALA A 102 -4.08 -4.06 4.72
C ALA A 102 -3.91 -4.85 3.44
N PHE A 103 -3.81 -6.17 3.62
CA PHE A 103 -4.10 -7.17 2.60
C PHE A 103 -5.35 -7.94 3.04
N ASN A 104 -6.31 -8.08 2.15
CA ASN A 104 -7.50 -8.91 2.35
C ASN A 104 -7.63 -9.92 1.22
N VAL A 105 -8.36 -10.99 1.49
CA VAL A 105 -8.87 -11.88 0.44
C VAL A 105 -10.33 -11.53 0.19
N ASP A 106 -10.64 -11.07 -1.01
CA ASP A 106 -11.99 -10.74 -1.42
C ASP A 106 -12.70 -12.00 -1.96
N ILE A 107 -13.77 -12.38 -1.27
CA ILE A 107 -14.64 -13.51 -1.61
C ILE A 107 -15.87 -12.94 -2.28
N VAL A 108 -15.90 -12.95 -3.62
CA VAL A 108 -16.99 -12.36 -4.40
C VAL A 108 -17.99 -13.43 -4.81
N ALA A 109 -19.25 -13.22 -4.51
CA ALA A 109 -20.37 -14.01 -4.99
C ALA A 109 -21.27 -13.16 -5.89
N LYS A 110 -21.35 -13.50 -7.19
CA LYS A 110 -22.33 -12.91 -8.11
C LYS A 110 -23.67 -13.60 -7.89
N VAL A 111 -24.71 -12.81 -7.62
CA VAL A 111 -26.06 -13.30 -7.33
C VAL A 111 -27.07 -12.63 -8.27
N ALA A 112 -28.21 -13.27 -8.53
CA ALA A 112 -29.26 -12.64 -9.32
C ALA A 112 -29.81 -11.40 -8.60
N GLN A 113 -30.11 -11.57 -7.32
CA GLN A 113 -30.57 -10.53 -6.37
C GLN A 113 -29.97 -10.81 -5.00
N PHE A 114 -29.96 -9.84 -4.10
CA PHE A 114 -29.48 -10.06 -2.73
C PHE A 114 -30.40 -11.01 -1.95
N PRO A 115 -29.85 -11.96 -1.16
CA PRO A 115 -30.64 -12.84 -0.33
C PRO A 115 -31.36 -12.05 0.78
N GLN A 116 -32.60 -12.44 1.06
CA GLN A 116 -33.34 -11.93 2.21
C GLN A 116 -33.01 -12.74 3.48
N SER A 117 -33.38 -12.19 4.64
CA SER A 117 -33.18 -12.88 5.90
C SER A 117 -33.85 -14.27 5.90
N GLY A 118 -33.04 -15.31 6.16
CA GLY A 118 -33.50 -16.71 6.14
C GLY A 118 -33.52 -17.35 4.75
N GLU A 119 -33.19 -16.65 3.69
CA GLU A 119 -33.14 -17.18 2.33
C GLU A 119 -31.78 -17.82 2.03
N SER A 120 -31.80 -18.96 1.31
CA SER A 120 -30.65 -19.57 0.67
C SER A 120 -30.84 -19.49 -0.84
N LEU A 121 -29.95 -18.82 -1.53
CA LEU A 121 -29.97 -18.74 -2.99
C LEU A 121 -28.68 -19.29 -3.61
N MET A 122 -28.79 -19.73 -4.86
CA MET A 122 -27.63 -20.19 -5.64
C MET A 122 -26.93 -18.99 -6.26
N ALA A 123 -25.62 -18.86 -6.00
CA ALA A 123 -24.81 -17.87 -6.67
C ALA A 123 -24.63 -18.21 -8.16
N LEU A 124 -24.58 -17.20 -9.00
CA LEU A 124 -24.31 -17.32 -10.44
C LEU A 124 -22.82 -17.59 -10.71
N GLY A 125 -21.95 -17.21 -9.79
CA GLY A 125 -20.52 -17.44 -9.82
C GLY A 125 -19.88 -16.99 -8.53
N SER A 126 -18.65 -17.49 -8.27
CA SER A 126 -17.85 -17.05 -7.14
C SER A 126 -16.38 -16.98 -7.54
N THR A 127 -15.69 -15.96 -7.04
CA THR A 127 -14.26 -15.76 -7.26
C THR A 127 -13.55 -15.35 -5.97
N LEU A 128 -12.29 -15.74 -5.85
CA LEU A 128 -11.37 -15.23 -4.84
C LEU A 128 -10.41 -14.25 -5.54
N GLY A 129 -10.22 -13.11 -4.92
CA GLY A 129 -9.32 -12.07 -5.42
C GLY A 129 -8.53 -11.40 -4.32
N PRO A 130 -7.43 -10.72 -4.68
CA PRO A 130 -6.73 -9.85 -3.75
C PRO A 130 -7.54 -8.60 -3.48
N GLY A 131 -7.52 -8.14 -2.23
CA GLY A 131 -8.17 -6.93 -1.77
C GLY A 131 -7.38 -6.26 -0.66
N GLY A 132 -7.99 -5.26 -0.04
CA GLY A 132 -7.36 -4.39 0.93
C GLY A 132 -6.73 -3.15 0.28
N LYS A 133 -7.01 -1.98 0.89
CA LYS A 133 -6.55 -0.69 0.34
C LYS A 133 -5.03 -0.63 0.18
N GLY A 134 -4.27 -1.18 1.15
CA GLY A 134 -2.82 -1.22 1.07
C GLY A 134 -2.32 -1.98 -0.15
N ALA A 135 -2.84 -3.17 -0.40
CA ALA A 135 -2.46 -3.99 -1.55
C ALA A 135 -2.87 -3.33 -2.88
N ASN A 136 -4.08 -2.79 -2.97
CA ASN A 136 -4.56 -2.10 -4.17
C ASN A 136 -3.70 -0.86 -4.50
N GLN A 137 -3.36 -0.06 -3.48
CA GLN A 137 -2.52 1.13 -3.63
C GLN A 137 -1.07 0.75 -4.01
N ALA A 138 -0.58 -0.39 -3.51
CA ALA A 138 0.74 -0.91 -3.87
C ALA A 138 0.79 -1.35 -5.34
N MET A 139 -0.25 -2.04 -5.81
CA MET A 139 -0.39 -2.39 -7.24
C MET A 139 -0.47 -1.14 -8.11
N ALA A 140 -1.28 -0.15 -7.72
CA ALA A 140 -1.41 1.11 -8.46
C ALA A 140 -0.07 1.87 -8.56
N ALA A 141 0.67 1.97 -7.45
CA ALA A 141 1.97 2.63 -7.44
C ALA A 141 3.02 1.88 -8.30
N SER A 142 3.00 0.55 -8.28
CA SER A 142 3.87 -0.28 -9.12
C SER A 142 3.55 -0.10 -10.60
N CYS A 143 2.27 -0.18 -11.00
CA CYS A 143 1.82 0.04 -12.38
C CYS A 143 2.08 1.48 -12.85
N ALA A 144 2.10 2.46 -11.94
CA ALA A 144 2.52 3.85 -12.23
C ALA A 144 4.04 4.00 -12.45
N GLY A 145 4.82 2.94 -12.30
CA GLY A 145 6.24 2.86 -12.65
C GLY A 145 7.20 3.34 -11.58
N THR A 146 6.89 3.16 -10.30
CA THR A 146 7.80 3.44 -9.18
C THR A 146 8.20 2.16 -8.44
N ARG A 147 9.31 2.20 -7.72
CA ARG A 147 9.69 1.11 -6.82
C ARG A 147 8.77 1.11 -5.61
N VAL A 148 8.17 -0.02 -5.30
CA VAL A 148 7.26 -0.17 -4.17
C VAL A 148 7.82 -1.19 -3.18
N HIS A 149 7.83 -0.83 -1.89
CA HIS A 149 7.92 -1.76 -0.79
C HIS A 149 6.58 -1.80 -0.05
N PHE A 150 5.91 -2.95 -0.11
CA PHE A 150 4.61 -3.15 0.53
C PHE A 150 4.75 -3.93 1.83
N VAL A 151 4.12 -3.44 2.90
CA VAL A 151 4.12 -4.07 4.22
C VAL A 151 2.70 -4.29 4.69
N ALA A 152 2.40 -5.53 5.07
CA ALA A 152 1.10 -5.93 5.61
C ALA A 152 1.28 -7.03 6.65
N LYS A 153 0.19 -7.36 7.37
CA LYS A 153 0.15 -8.46 8.30
C LYS A 153 -0.98 -9.42 7.96
N VAL A 154 -0.69 -10.72 7.98
CA VAL A 154 -1.61 -11.81 7.65
C VAL A 154 -1.64 -12.84 8.77
N GLY A 155 -2.62 -13.72 8.75
CA GLY A 155 -2.66 -14.87 9.65
C GLY A 155 -1.67 -15.97 9.26
N THR A 156 -1.84 -17.15 9.84
CA THR A 156 -1.11 -18.38 9.48
C THR A 156 -2.00 -19.38 8.73
N ASP A 157 -3.13 -18.90 8.18
CA ASP A 157 -4.14 -19.66 7.47
C ASP A 157 -3.84 -19.80 5.96
N GLN A 158 -4.74 -20.47 5.23
CA GLN A 158 -4.59 -20.63 3.77
C GLN A 158 -4.69 -19.33 2.99
N PHE A 159 -5.32 -18.29 3.53
CA PHE A 159 -5.38 -16.96 2.91
C PHE A 159 -4.05 -16.22 3.00
N SER A 160 -3.21 -16.52 4.00
CA SER A 160 -1.85 -16.00 4.03
C SER A 160 -0.99 -16.54 2.90
N GLN A 161 -1.19 -17.82 2.51
CA GLN A 161 -0.51 -18.37 1.33
C GLN A 161 -0.98 -17.70 0.04
N PHE A 162 -2.31 -17.46 -0.09
CA PHE A 162 -2.86 -16.72 -1.22
C PHE A 162 -2.24 -15.32 -1.34
N ALA A 163 -2.14 -14.57 -0.22
CA ALA A 163 -1.50 -13.26 -0.18
C ALA A 163 -0.06 -13.31 -0.67
N PHE A 164 0.70 -14.30 -0.17
CA PHE A 164 2.09 -14.48 -0.53
C PHE A 164 2.26 -14.79 -2.02
N ASP A 165 1.47 -15.73 -2.55
CA ASP A 165 1.54 -16.14 -3.95
C ASP A 165 1.16 -14.99 -4.89
N HIS A 166 0.12 -14.22 -4.55
CA HIS A 166 -0.31 -13.06 -5.31
C HIS A 166 0.77 -11.97 -5.36
N LEU A 167 1.31 -11.57 -4.21
CA LEU A 167 2.35 -10.54 -4.15
C LEU A 167 3.64 -11.00 -4.83
N SER A 168 3.95 -12.30 -4.71
CA SER A 168 5.11 -12.90 -5.37
C SER A 168 5.01 -12.93 -6.89
N ALA A 169 3.80 -13.03 -7.43
CA ALA A 169 3.54 -13.01 -8.87
C ALA A 169 3.38 -11.59 -9.44
N SER A 170 3.23 -10.58 -8.57
CA SER A 170 3.05 -9.19 -8.96
C SER A 170 4.37 -8.49 -9.31
N ASP A 171 4.26 -7.33 -9.95
CA ASP A 171 5.39 -6.44 -10.26
C ASP A 171 5.78 -5.53 -9.07
N ILE A 172 5.26 -5.77 -7.86
CA ILE A 172 5.68 -5.06 -6.64
C ILE A 172 7.14 -5.40 -6.36
N HIS A 173 8.01 -4.37 -6.29
CA HIS A 173 9.46 -4.52 -6.19
C HIS A 173 9.89 -5.37 -4.99
N SER A 174 9.31 -5.11 -3.82
CA SER A 174 9.54 -5.89 -2.61
C SER A 174 8.33 -5.79 -1.68
N PHE A 175 8.15 -6.80 -0.82
CA PHE A 175 7.11 -6.78 0.19
C PHE A 175 7.55 -7.52 1.45
N ARG A 176 6.92 -7.17 2.58
CA ARG A 176 7.03 -7.89 3.84
C ARG A 176 5.63 -8.24 4.35
N LEU A 177 5.40 -9.52 4.59
CA LEU A 177 4.20 -10.01 5.26
C LEU A 177 4.59 -10.50 6.65
N TYR A 178 4.21 -9.73 7.68
CA TYR A 178 4.23 -10.21 9.05
C TYR A 178 3.13 -11.25 9.24
N GLN A 179 3.32 -12.17 10.17
CA GLN A 179 2.35 -13.21 10.47
C GLN A 179 1.95 -13.19 11.94
N THR A 180 0.70 -13.56 12.21
CA THR A 180 0.17 -13.79 13.54
C THR A 180 -0.65 -15.08 13.57
N ASP A 181 -0.60 -15.78 14.68
CA ASP A 181 -1.45 -16.95 14.97
C ASP A 181 -2.70 -16.60 15.80
N THR A 182 -2.81 -15.34 16.23
CA THR A 182 -3.92 -14.88 17.07
C THR A 182 -5.16 -14.49 16.27
N GLU A 183 -5.00 -14.10 15.00
CA GLU A 183 -6.06 -13.66 14.11
C GLU A 183 -5.86 -14.23 12.70
N PRO A 184 -6.94 -14.58 11.99
CA PRO A 184 -6.85 -14.99 10.60
C PRO A 184 -6.49 -13.83 9.68
N THR A 185 -6.09 -14.14 8.47
CA THR A 185 -5.88 -13.14 7.40
C THR A 185 -7.17 -12.37 7.13
N GLY A 186 -7.05 -11.06 6.92
CA GLY A 186 -8.20 -10.21 6.59
C GLY A 186 -8.95 -10.69 5.36
N SER A 187 -10.26 -10.56 5.37
CA SER A 187 -11.11 -10.97 4.26
C SER A 187 -12.32 -10.05 4.08
N ALA A 188 -12.85 -10.00 2.85
CA ALA A 188 -14.10 -9.34 2.55
C ALA A 188 -15.05 -10.33 1.88
N ILE A 189 -16.29 -10.39 2.34
CA ILE A 189 -17.38 -11.13 1.70
C ILE A 189 -18.20 -10.11 0.91
N ILE A 190 -18.28 -10.31 -0.41
CA ILE A 190 -18.85 -9.34 -1.33
C ILE A 190 -19.94 -10.03 -2.13
N TYR A 191 -21.18 -9.56 -2.01
CA TYR A 191 -22.25 -9.91 -2.92
C TYR A 191 -22.35 -8.84 -4.01
N VAL A 192 -22.46 -9.29 -5.26
CA VAL A 192 -22.70 -8.40 -6.42
C VAL A 192 -24.00 -8.82 -7.07
N SER A 193 -25.00 -7.95 -7.05
CA SER A 193 -26.30 -8.19 -7.67
C SER A 193 -26.23 -7.98 -9.18
N GLN A 194 -26.70 -8.95 -9.97
CA GLN A 194 -26.79 -8.83 -11.41
C GLN A 194 -27.96 -7.93 -11.85
N GLU A 195 -28.99 -7.82 -11.00
CA GLU A 195 -30.20 -7.05 -11.30
C GLU A 195 -29.92 -5.54 -11.43
N ASN A 196 -29.09 -4.99 -10.54
CA ASN A 196 -28.84 -3.54 -10.46
C ASN A 196 -27.34 -3.14 -10.40
N GLY A 197 -26.43 -4.14 -10.36
CA GLY A 197 -25.00 -3.89 -10.24
C GLY A 197 -24.54 -3.41 -8.86
N GLU A 198 -25.44 -3.36 -7.87
CA GLU A 198 -25.08 -2.97 -6.52
C GLU A 198 -24.27 -4.06 -5.80
N ASN A 199 -23.53 -3.67 -4.78
CA ASN A 199 -22.79 -4.59 -3.93
C ASN A 199 -23.16 -4.45 -2.45
N MET A 200 -23.00 -5.56 -1.71
CA MET A 200 -23.04 -5.61 -0.24
C MET A 200 -21.74 -6.21 0.24
N ILE A 201 -21.06 -5.54 1.16
CA ILE A 201 -19.72 -5.90 1.59
C ILE A 201 -19.67 -6.03 3.11
N ALA A 202 -19.15 -7.17 3.60
CA ALA A 202 -18.77 -7.36 4.99
C ALA A 202 -17.27 -7.61 5.07
N ILE A 203 -16.54 -6.81 5.87
CA ILE A 203 -15.10 -6.90 6.01
C ILE A 203 -14.76 -7.44 7.40
N TYR A 204 -13.91 -8.46 7.45
CA TYR A 204 -13.22 -8.90 8.65
C TYR A 204 -11.76 -8.52 8.57
N SER A 205 -11.32 -7.61 9.42
CA SER A 205 -9.96 -7.04 9.37
C SER A 205 -8.88 -8.04 9.78
N GLY A 206 -9.19 -8.97 10.72
CA GLY A 206 -8.27 -10.01 11.18
C GLY A 206 -6.89 -9.49 11.55
N ALA A 207 -5.86 -10.15 11.06
CA ALA A 207 -4.45 -9.84 11.31
C ALA A 207 -4.05 -8.39 11.00
N ASN A 208 -4.76 -7.70 10.10
CA ASN A 208 -4.49 -6.28 9.81
C ASN A 208 -4.58 -5.39 11.05
N LYS A 209 -5.32 -5.79 12.09
CA LYS A 209 -5.48 -5.04 13.34
C LYS A 209 -4.45 -5.41 14.42
N THR A 210 -3.46 -6.22 14.13
CA THR A 210 -2.51 -6.76 15.11
C THR A 210 -1.06 -6.34 14.88
N ILE A 211 -0.82 -5.31 14.07
CA ILE A 211 0.54 -4.78 13.83
C ILE A 211 1.09 -4.20 15.14
N THR A 212 2.37 -4.50 15.44
CA THR A 212 3.03 -4.09 16.69
C THR A 212 4.02 -2.94 16.46
N ASP A 213 4.44 -2.28 17.54
CA ASP A 213 5.45 -1.21 17.47
C ASP A 213 6.84 -1.77 17.07
N GLU A 214 7.15 -3.02 17.42
CA GLU A 214 8.38 -3.68 16.99
C GLU A 214 8.40 -3.88 15.48
N GLU A 215 7.29 -4.34 14.89
CA GLU A 215 7.13 -4.49 13.44
C GLU A 215 7.22 -3.13 12.73
N ILE A 216 6.67 -2.06 13.33
CA ILE A 216 6.82 -0.69 12.80
C ILE A 216 8.28 -0.21 12.89
N ALA A 217 8.98 -0.51 13.98
CA ALA A 217 10.38 -0.13 14.13
C ALA A 217 11.28 -0.73 13.03
N GLU A 218 10.98 -1.94 12.56
CA GLU A 218 11.68 -2.58 11.46
C GLU A 218 11.58 -1.82 10.13
N LEU A 219 10.52 -1.00 9.92
CA LEU A 219 10.37 -0.17 8.73
C LEU A 219 11.45 0.91 8.60
N THR A 220 12.22 1.18 9.65
CA THR A 220 13.32 2.15 9.62
C THR A 220 14.28 1.89 8.45
N HIS A 221 14.53 0.61 8.14
CA HIS A 221 15.38 0.23 7.01
C HIS A 221 14.75 0.65 5.67
N GLU A 222 13.48 0.29 5.48
CA GLU A 222 12.77 0.53 4.21
C GLU A 222 12.52 2.03 3.97
N LEU A 223 12.38 2.80 5.05
CA LEU A 223 12.19 4.24 5.00
C LEU A 223 13.47 5.02 4.75
N THR A 224 14.66 4.40 4.92
CA THR A 224 15.95 5.08 4.74
C THR A 224 16.14 5.61 3.31
N ASP A 225 15.65 4.89 2.31
CA ASP A 225 15.73 5.26 0.89
C ASP A 225 14.35 5.53 0.26
N ALA A 226 13.29 5.58 1.07
CA ALA A 226 11.94 5.91 0.61
C ALA A 226 11.75 7.43 0.45
N ASP A 227 11.10 7.83 -0.65
CA ASP A 227 10.69 9.21 -0.90
C ASP A 227 9.31 9.52 -0.31
N VAL A 228 8.45 8.49 -0.26
CA VAL A 228 7.05 8.59 0.17
C VAL A 228 6.68 7.39 1.04
N MET A 229 5.96 7.66 2.13
CA MET A 229 5.21 6.70 2.92
C MET A 229 3.71 6.91 2.67
N LEU A 230 3.02 5.87 2.19
CA LEU A 230 1.58 5.88 1.93
C LEU A 230 0.86 4.97 2.93
N LEU A 231 -0.19 5.50 3.58
CA LEU A 231 -0.96 4.79 4.60
C LEU A 231 -2.46 4.99 4.41
N GLN A 232 -3.24 4.08 5.02
CA GLN A 232 -4.70 4.11 5.12
C GLN A 232 -5.12 3.77 6.56
N LEU A 233 -6.43 3.60 6.83
CA LEU A 233 -6.94 3.33 8.17
C LEU A 233 -7.55 1.91 8.33
N GLU A 234 -7.13 0.97 7.52
CA GLU A 234 -7.55 -0.44 7.67
C GLU A 234 -6.75 -1.21 8.74
N ASN A 235 -5.54 -0.74 9.07
CA ASN A 235 -4.74 -1.28 10.18
C ASN A 235 -5.20 -0.76 11.55
N ASN A 236 -4.66 -1.29 12.64
CA ASN A 236 -4.84 -0.70 13.96
C ASN A 236 -4.25 0.71 14.00
N PHE A 237 -5.00 1.64 14.59
CA PHE A 237 -4.65 3.07 14.55
C PHE A 237 -3.32 3.38 15.24
N GLU A 238 -3.02 2.71 16.35
CA GLU A 238 -1.75 2.90 17.07
C GLU A 238 -0.54 2.60 16.18
N ALA A 239 -0.54 1.47 15.47
CA ALA A 239 0.53 1.13 14.52
C ALA A 239 0.60 2.14 13.36
N THR A 240 -0.55 2.58 12.83
CA THR A 240 -0.61 3.61 11.79
C THR A 240 -0.02 4.93 12.29
N ARG A 241 -0.34 5.35 13.51
CA ARG A 241 0.21 6.54 14.16
C ARG A 241 1.72 6.42 14.37
N SER A 242 2.20 5.26 14.85
CA SER A 242 3.63 4.99 15.01
C SER A 242 4.38 5.05 13.68
N ALA A 243 3.82 4.50 12.60
CA ALA A 243 4.40 4.57 11.26
C ALA A 243 4.46 6.01 10.72
N ILE A 244 3.41 6.81 10.91
CA ILE A 244 3.40 8.24 10.55
C ILE A 244 4.50 9.00 11.30
N ARG A 245 4.63 8.78 12.61
CA ARG A 245 5.67 9.40 13.44
C ARG A 245 7.07 9.01 12.98
N LEU A 246 7.28 7.74 12.67
CA LEU A 246 8.56 7.22 12.18
C LEU A 246 8.93 7.88 10.84
N ALA A 247 8.05 7.82 9.84
CA ALA A 247 8.28 8.39 8.52
C ALA A 247 8.55 9.92 8.62
N HIS A 248 7.71 10.65 9.37
CA HIS A 248 7.89 12.08 9.60
C HIS A 248 9.23 12.41 10.27
N THR A 249 9.65 11.62 11.26
CA THR A 249 10.93 11.78 11.97
C THR A 249 12.12 11.56 11.03
N MET A 250 12.01 10.60 10.11
CA MET A 250 13.01 10.30 9.10
C MET A 250 13.02 11.29 7.92
N GLY A 251 12.05 12.20 7.85
CA GLY A 251 11.93 13.18 6.77
C GLY A 251 11.34 12.60 5.48
N VAL A 252 10.71 11.43 5.54
CA VAL A 252 9.98 10.81 4.45
C VAL A 252 8.61 11.50 4.32
N ARG A 253 8.19 11.81 3.09
CA ARG A 253 6.88 12.43 2.83
C ARG A 253 5.75 11.48 3.17
N VAL A 254 4.83 11.90 4.03
CA VAL A 254 3.67 11.11 4.46
C VAL A 254 2.43 11.48 3.66
N ILE A 255 1.84 10.50 2.97
CA ILE A 255 0.53 10.58 2.33
C ILE A 255 -0.43 9.70 3.13
N MET A 256 -1.58 10.26 3.52
CA MET A 256 -2.61 9.55 4.24
C MET A 256 -3.92 9.60 3.47
N ASN A 257 -4.40 8.40 3.09
CA ASN A 257 -5.78 8.19 2.66
C ASN A 257 -6.62 7.84 3.89
N PRO A 258 -7.48 8.73 4.41
CA PRO A 258 -8.20 8.53 5.68
C PRO A 258 -9.41 7.60 5.51
N ALA A 259 -9.20 6.45 4.87
CA ALA A 259 -10.21 5.44 4.52
C ALA A 259 -9.88 4.07 5.14
N PRO A 260 -10.85 3.36 5.76
CA PRO A 260 -12.16 3.87 6.17
C PRO A 260 -12.02 4.96 7.24
N PHE A 261 -12.93 5.92 7.23
CA PHE A 261 -12.84 7.08 8.10
C PHE A 261 -12.78 6.71 9.60
N SER A 262 -11.77 7.28 10.31
CA SER A 262 -11.70 7.34 11.76
C SER A 262 -11.37 8.77 12.19
N PRO A 263 -12.04 9.33 13.22
CA PRO A 263 -11.73 10.65 13.75
C PRO A 263 -10.34 10.74 14.41
N ASP A 264 -9.74 9.60 14.77
CA ASP A 264 -8.43 9.53 15.40
C ASP A 264 -7.32 10.12 14.52
N VAL A 265 -7.52 10.12 13.20
CA VAL A 265 -6.55 10.68 12.23
C VAL A 265 -6.25 12.15 12.49
N VAL A 266 -7.16 12.89 13.11
CA VAL A 266 -6.96 14.31 13.45
C VAL A 266 -5.72 14.51 14.32
N SER A 267 -5.42 13.58 15.21
CA SER A 267 -4.23 13.63 16.07
C SER A 267 -2.90 13.54 15.29
N CYS A 268 -2.93 13.07 14.05
CA CYS A 268 -1.75 12.87 13.19
C CYS A 268 -1.60 13.95 12.10
N LEU A 269 -2.62 14.80 11.87
CA LEU A 269 -2.62 15.75 10.75
C LEU A 269 -1.36 16.62 10.65
N PRO A 270 -0.76 17.14 11.74
CA PRO A 270 0.47 17.95 11.63
C PRO A 270 1.69 17.20 11.08
N MET A 271 1.69 15.86 11.12
CA MET A 271 2.76 15.00 10.62
C MET A 271 2.49 14.45 9.21
N ILE A 272 1.30 14.72 8.66
CA ILE A 272 0.90 14.28 7.33
C ILE A 272 1.18 15.39 6.32
N ASP A 273 1.91 15.07 5.26
CA ASP A 273 2.25 16.05 4.22
C ASP A 273 1.10 16.26 3.22
N VAL A 274 0.36 15.18 2.90
CA VAL A 274 -0.79 15.22 1.99
C VAL A 274 -1.88 14.31 2.53
N LEU A 275 -3.06 14.87 2.78
CA LEU A 275 -4.27 14.14 3.15
C LEU A 275 -5.18 14.00 1.93
N THR A 276 -5.69 12.78 1.66
CA THR A 276 -6.46 12.48 0.45
C THR A 276 -7.85 11.89 0.76
N PRO A 277 -8.74 12.63 1.42
CA PRO A 277 -10.09 12.16 1.69
C PRO A 277 -10.95 12.18 0.42
N ASN A 278 -11.96 11.32 0.36
CA ASN A 278 -13.08 11.50 -0.54
C ASN A 278 -14.10 12.48 0.04
N GLU A 279 -15.20 12.75 -0.66
CA GLU A 279 -16.24 13.70 -0.21
C GLU A 279 -16.85 13.32 1.15
N THR A 280 -17.13 12.04 1.34
CA THR A 280 -17.72 11.53 2.59
C THR A 280 -16.74 11.66 3.76
N GLU A 281 -15.49 11.31 3.56
CA GLU A 281 -14.43 11.41 4.56
C GLU A 281 -14.12 12.85 4.89
N ALA A 282 -14.04 13.72 3.88
CA ALA A 282 -13.82 15.15 4.07
C ALA A 282 -15.01 15.81 4.77
N SER A 283 -16.25 15.42 4.45
CA SER A 283 -17.44 15.91 5.15
C SER A 283 -17.43 15.53 6.64
N ARG A 284 -17.05 14.30 6.95
CA ARG A 284 -16.94 13.83 8.36
C ARG A 284 -15.82 14.54 9.11
N LEU A 285 -14.67 14.80 8.46
CA LEU A 285 -13.55 15.52 9.07
C LEU A 285 -13.88 16.99 9.34
N SER A 286 -14.50 17.64 8.37
CA SER A 286 -14.75 19.09 8.41
C SER A 286 -16.04 19.49 9.10
N GLY A 287 -17.00 18.56 9.21
CA GLY A 287 -18.38 18.86 9.61
C GLY A 287 -19.19 19.61 8.53
N ILE A 288 -18.66 19.71 7.31
CA ILE A 288 -19.30 20.41 6.17
C ILE A 288 -19.69 19.39 5.12
N GLU A 289 -20.97 19.31 4.78
CA GLU A 289 -21.46 18.44 3.72
C GLU A 289 -20.98 18.93 2.35
N ILE A 290 -20.38 18.01 1.57
CA ILE A 290 -19.81 18.31 0.24
C ILE A 290 -20.77 17.85 -0.84
N HIS A 291 -21.24 18.79 -1.65
CA HIS A 291 -22.12 18.53 -2.81
C HIS A 291 -21.65 19.24 -4.08
N ASP A 292 -20.70 20.17 -3.98
CA ASP A 292 -20.12 20.91 -5.09
C ASP A 292 -18.67 21.36 -4.78
N VAL A 293 -18.04 22.07 -5.74
CA VAL A 293 -16.68 22.60 -5.57
C VAL A 293 -16.59 23.69 -4.50
N PRO A 294 -17.54 24.64 -4.34
CA PRO A 294 -17.56 25.60 -3.26
C PRO A 294 -17.58 24.95 -1.86
N SER A 295 -18.47 24.00 -1.62
CA SER A 295 -18.51 23.26 -0.34
C SER A 295 -17.28 22.44 -0.08
N ALA A 296 -16.67 21.85 -1.11
CA ALA A 296 -15.38 21.15 -1.02
C ALA A 296 -14.25 22.11 -0.62
N ARG A 297 -14.23 23.36 -1.12
CA ARG A 297 -13.26 24.40 -0.70
C ARG A 297 -13.43 24.74 0.77
N ALA A 298 -14.66 24.92 1.24
CA ALA A 298 -14.94 25.20 2.64
C ALA A 298 -14.49 24.03 3.53
N ALA A 299 -14.78 22.79 3.15
CA ALA A 299 -14.34 21.59 3.85
C ALA A 299 -12.80 21.49 3.91
N ALA A 300 -12.10 21.72 2.80
CA ALA A 300 -10.64 21.70 2.78
C ALA A 300 -10.03 22.75 3.72
N GLN A 301 -10.58 23.96 3.77
CA GLN A 301 -10.16 25.00 4.72
C GLN A 301 -10.37 24.58 6.16
N ALA A 302 -11.51 24.00 6.49
CA ALA A 302 -11.80 23.50 7.84
C ALA A 302 -10.80 22.37 8.23
N ILE A 303 -10.49 21.46 7.32
CA ILE A 303 -9.50 20.38 7.55
C ILE A 303 -8.09 20.96 7.78
N VAL A 304 -7.72 22.04 7.09
CA VAL A 304 -6.45 22.72 7.31
C VAL A 304 -6.41 23.39 8.69
N VAL A 305 -7.53 23.96 9.16
CA VAL A 305 -7.64 24.51 10.53
C VAL A 305 -7.43 23.41 11.59
N LEU A 306 -7.81 22.15 11.29
CA LEU A 306 -7.53 21.00 12.17
C LEU A 306 -6.05 20.58 12.18
N GLY A 307 -5.21 21.14 11.30
CA GLY A 307 -3.77 20.89 11.28
C GLY A 307 -3.22 20.23 10.00
N ALA A 308 -4.06 19.91 9.02
CA ALA A 308 -3.58 19.37 7.74
C ALA A 308 -2.78 20.42 6.95
N ARG A 309 -1.69 19.99 6.33
CA ARG A 309 -0.82 20.90 5.54
C ARG A 309 -1.33 21.07 4.12
N ARG A 310 -1.69 19.96 3.46
CA ARG A 310 -2.21 19.89 2.09
C ARG A 310 -3.34 18.90 2.05
N VAL A 311 -4.37 19.21 1.29
CA VAL A 311 -5.56 18.37 1.18
C VAL A 311 -5.91 18.18 -0.29
N ILE A 312 -6.18 16.94 -0.69
CA ILE A 312 -6.75 16.61 -2.00
C ILE A 312 -8.08 15.91 -1.75
N ILE A 313 -9.20 16.55 -2.03
CA ILE A 313 -10.52 15.94 -1.93
C ILE A 313 -10.86 15.31 -3.27
N THR A 314 -11.03 13.99 -3.33
CA THR A 314 -11.49 13.28 -4.53
C THR A 314 -13.02 13.33 -4.58
N MET A 315 -13.58 13.73 -5.75
CA MET A 315 -15.01 14.05 -5.92
C MET A 315 -15.66 13.24 -7.06
N GLY A 316 -15.17 12.03 -7.32
CA GLY A 316 -15.68 11.13 -8.35
C GLY A 316 -15.69 11.79 -9.73
N SER A 317 -16.85 11.84 -10.40
CA SER A 317 -17.01 12.45 -11.74
C SER A 317 -16.77 13.97 -11.77
N ARG A 318 -16.70 14.63 -10.61
CA ARG A 318 -16.34 16.05 -10.49
C ARG A 318 -14.82 16.28 -10.43
N GLY A 319 -14.02 15.22 -10.41
CA GLY A 319 -12.56 15.29 -10.37
C GLY A 319 -11.99 15.38 -8.97
N ALA A 320 -11.01 16.25 -8.75
CA ALA A 320 -10.38 16.44 -7.47
C ALA A 320 -10.14 17.93 -7.15
N LEU A 321 -10.20 18.27 -5.87
CA LEU A 321 -9.87 19.60 -5.39
C LEU A 321 -8.60 19.54 -4.56
N LEU A 322 -7.54 20.17 -5.05
CA LEU A 322 -6.28 20.32 -4.33
C LEU A 322 -6.24 21.65 -3.58
N PHE A 323 -5.90 21.62 -2.30
CA PHE A 323 -5.48 22.78 -1.51
C PHE A 323 -3.99 22.66 -1.16
N ASP A 324 -3.18 23.57 -1.67
CA ASP A 324 -1.75 23.68 -1.43
C ASP A 324 -1.32 25.15 -1.35
N ASN A 325 -0.48 25.50 -0.36
CA ASN A 325 0.07 26.85 -0.19
C ASN A 325 -1.01 27.97 -0.25
N GLN A 326 -2.15 27.75 0.41
CA GLN A 326 -3.33 28.65 0.44
C GLN A 326 -4.00 28.86 -0.92
N GLN A 327 -3.69 28.05 -1.91
CA GLN A 327 -4.30 28.09 -3.22
C GLN A 327 -5.17 26.84 -3.48
N PHE A 328 -6.25 27.05 -4.20
CA PHE A 328 -7.12 25.97 -4.66
C PHE A 328 -6.90 25.69 -6.14
N HIS A 329 -6.74 24.40 -6.45
CA HIS A 329 -6.69 23.93 -7.82
C HIS A 329 -7.77 22.86 -8.01
N HIS A 330 -8.74 23.16 -8.85
CA HIS A 330 -9.72 22.16 -9.29
C HIS A 330 -9.15 21.40 -10.49
N ILE A 331 -9.06 20.09 -10.36
CA ILE A 331 -8.62 19.16 -11.40
C ILE A 331 -9.89 18.48 -11.92
N PRO A 332 -10.41 18.84 -13.09
CA PRO A 332 -11.59 18.19 -13.66
C PRO A 332 -11.34 16.71 -13.90
N ALA A 333 -12.39 15.89 -13.76
CA ALA A 333 -12.29 14.47 -14.07
C ALA A 333 -11.92 14.25 -15.54
N PHE A 334 -11.16 13.22 -15.82
CA PHE A 334 -10.94 12.75 -17.18
C PHE A 334 -12.19 11.95 -17.63
N PRO A 335 -12.63 12.11 -18.88
CA PRO A 335 -13.71 11.29 -19.41
C PRO A 335 -13.38 9.80 -19.31
N ALA A 336 -14.32 9.02 -18.82
CA ALA A 336 -14.17 7.57 -18.65
C ALA A 336 -15.50 6.85 -18.83
N LEU A 337 -15.46 5.64 -19.40
CA LEU A 337 -16.59 4.74 -19.44
C LEU A 337 -16.52 3.84 -18.19
N SER A 338 -17.26 4.24 -17.16
CA SER A 338 -17.21 3.55 -15.87
C SER A 338 -17.79 2.13 -15.98
N VAL A 339 -16.96 1.14 -15.72
CA VAL A 339 -17.32 -0.28 -15.61
C VAL A 339 -17.44 -0.68 -14.14
N ASP A 340 -16.41 -0.34 -13.35
CA ASP A 340 -16.36 -0.61 -11.92
C ASP A 340 -15.61 0.51 -11.20
N THR A 341 -16.23 1.13 -10.19
CA THR A 341 -15.61 2.21 -9.41
C THR A 341 -14.86 1.72 -8.19
N THR A 342 -14.89 0.40 -7.92
CA THR A 342 -14.16 -0.21 -6.80
C THR A 342 -12.66 0.02 -6.98
N GLY A 343 -12.00 0.51 -5.94
CA GLY A 343 -10.55 0.78 -5.99
C GLY A 343 -10.15 2.06 -6.72
N ALA A 344 -11.08 2.89 -7.23
CA ALA A 344 -10.74 4.17 -7.87
C ALA A 344 -9.92 5.10 -6.95
N GLY A 345 -10.28 5.16 -5.67
CA GLY A 345 -9.53 5.89 -4.65
C GLY A 345 -8.14 5.28 -4.41
N ASP A 346 -8.02 3.96 -4.44
CA ASP A 346 -6.73 3.27 -4.29
C ASP A 346 -5.84 3.52 -5.51
N ALA A 347 -6.41 3.46 -6.71
CA ALA A 347 -5.75 3.82 -7.97
C ALA A 347 -5.20 5.25 -7.93
N PHE A 348 -6.02 6.21 -7.47
CA PHE A 348 -5.61 7.60 -7.30
C PHE A 348 -4.44 7.73 -6.31
N ASN A 349 -4.55 7.13 -5.13
CA ASN A 349 -3.55 7.26 -4.06
C ASN A 349 -2.22 6.60 -4.41
N GLY A 350 -2.23 5.41 -4.99
CA GLY A 350 -1.03 4.72 -5.45
C GLY A 350 -0.30 5.50 -6.56
N ALA A 351 -1.05 5.99 -7.56
CA ALA A 351 -0.48 6.79 -8.64
C ALA A 351 0.03 8.17 -8.16
N LEU A 352 -0.66 8.81 -7.20
CA LEU A 352 -0.22 10.05 -6.56
C LEU A 352 1.12 9.86 -5.84
N ALA A 353 1.22 8.80 -5.03
CA ALA A 353 2.43 8.47 -4.30
C ALA A 353 3.60 8.21 -5.26
N ALA A 354 3.37 7.45 -6.33
CA ALA A 354 4.37 7.18 -7.35
C ALA A 354 4.88 8.45 -8.03
N ALA A 355 3.97 9.34 -8.46
CA ALA A 355 4.33 10.58 -9.12
C ALA A 355 5.12 11.53 -8.19
N LEU A 356 4.74 11.61 -6.92
CA LEU A 356 5.46 12.40 -5.92
C LEU A 356 6.83 11.82 -5.59
N ALA A 357 6.97 10.49 -5.53
CA ALA A 357 8.26 9.83 -5.35
C ALA A 357 9.19 10.06 -6.55
N GLN A 358 8.65 10.19 -7.75
CA GLN A 358 9.39 10.54 -8.97
C GLN A 358 9.73 12.05 -9.07
N GLY A 359 9.41 12.86 -8.05
CA GLY A 359 9.77 14.27 -7.95
C GLY A 359 8.82 15.24 -8.66
N GLN A 360 7.62 14.79 -9.08
CA GLN A 360 6.61 15.69 -9.64
C GLN A 360 6.08 16.67 -8.58
N SER A 361 5.66 17.86 -9.03
CA SER A 361 4.92 18.78 -8.15
C SER A 361 3.57 18.18 -7.74
N LEU A 362 3.00 18.66 -6.62
CA LEU A 362 1.75 18.11 -6.11
C LEU A 362 0.59 18.25 -7.12
N LEU A 363 0.52 19.37 -7.85
CA LEU A 363 -0.50 19.56 -8.87
C LEU A 363 -0.32 18.60 -10.07
N GLN A 364 0.92 18.41 -10.53
CA GLN A 364 1.21 17.43 -11.59
C GLN A 364 0.89 16.01 -11.15
N ALA A 365 1.29 15.64 -9.93
CA ALA A 365 1.03 14.33 -9.36
C ALA A 365 -0.48 14.06 -9.19
N ALA A 366 -1.26 15.05 -8.72
CA ALA A 366 -2.71 14.92 -8.59
C ALA A 366 -3.40 14.82 -9.96
N THR A 367 -2.92 15.56 -10.98
CA THR A 367 -3.42 15.45 -12.35
C THR A 367 -3.12 14.06 -12.94
N TRP A 368 -1.90 13.57 -12.76
CA TRP A 368 -1.51 12.21 -13.14
C TRP A 368 -2.37 11.14 -12.45
N ALA A 369 -2.58 11.27 -11.14
CA ALA A 369 -3.41 10.36 -10.35
C ALA A 369 -4.87 10.36 -10.81
N SER A 370 -5.42 11.52 -11.18
CA SER A 370 -6.78 11.63 -11.75
C SER A 370 -6.91 10.91 -13.08
N ALA A 371 -5.91 11.04 -13.97
CA ALA A 371 -5.88 10.32 -15.24
C ALA A 371 -5.73 8.80 -15.01
N PHE A 372 -4.89 8.38 -14.08
CA PHE A 372 -4.71 6.97 -13.70
C PHE A 372 -6.04 6.38 -13.18
N ALA A 373 -6.68 7.04 -12.22
CA ALA A 373 -7.95 6.60 -11.65
C ALA A 373 -9.07 6.54 -12.71
N SER A 374 -9.10 7.46 -13.69
CA SER A 374 -10.07 7.42 -14.77
C SER A 374 -9.95 6.19 -15.66
N LEU A 375 -8.75 5.64 -15.82
CA LEU A 375 -8.51 4.39 -16.54
C LEU A 375 -8.79 3.15 -15.68
N ALA A 376 -8.60 3.25 -14.37
CA ALA A 376 -8.91 2.16 -13.46
C ALA A 376 -10.41 1.86 -13.43
N VAL A 377 -11.27 2.88 -13.42
CA VAL A 377 -12.73 2.68 -13.41
C VAL A 377 -13.30 2.09 -14.72
N GLU A 378 -12.52 2.02 -15.79
CA GLU A 378 -12.87 1.34 -17.05
C GLU A 378 -12.62 -0.19 -17.00
N ARG A 379 -12.24 -0.74 -15.85
CA ARG A 379 -11.84 -2.12 -15.64
C ARG A 379 -12.59 -2.76 -14.48
N GLU A 380 -12.84 -4.06 -14.56
CA GLU A 380 -13.39 -4.81 -13.42
C GLU A 380 -12.30 -5.11 -12.38
N GLY A 381 -12.63 -4.93 -11.11
CA GLY A 381 -11.82 -5.32 -9.95
C GLY A 381 -10.82 -4.25 -9.50
N ALA A 382 -10.71 -4.08 -8.18
CA ALA A 382 -9.93 -3.04 -7.54
C ALA A 382 -8.40 -3.12 -7.75
N SER A 383 -7.88 -4.27 -8.13
CA SER A 383 -6.44 -4.52 -8.37
C SER A 383 -6.05 -4.48 -9.85
N ASN A 384 -7.02 -4.33 -10.77
CA ASN A 384 -6.77 -4.30 -12.21
C ASN A 384 -6.35 -2.90 -12.66
N MET A 385 -5.11 -2.54 -12.41
CA MET A 385 -4.59 -1.19 -12.60
C MET A 385 -4.08 -0.95 -14.03
N PRO A 386 -4.23 0.28 -14.58
CA PRO A 386 -3.64 0.66 -15.86
C PRO A 386 -2.11 0.77 -15.76
N ASP A 387 -1.45 0.64 -16.89
CA ASP A 387 -0.02 0.88 -16.97
C ASP A 387 0.32 2.36 -17.24
N ARG A 388 1.59 2.70 -17.04
CA ARG A 388 2.12 4.06 -17.22
C ARG A 388 1.86 4.61 -18.63
N GLN A 389 1.99 3.79 -19.67
CA GLN A 389 1.85 4.24 -21.07
C GLN A 389 0.41 4.64 -21.39
N GLN A 390 -0.56 3.90 -20.86
CA GLN A 390 -1.99 4.22 -21.01
C GLN A 390 -2.32 5.56 -20.37
N VAL A 391 -1.74 5.87 -19.21
CA VAL A 391 -1.93 7.15 -18.53
C VAL A 391 -1.32 8.31 -19.33
N LEU A 392 -0.11 8.12 -19.90
CA LEU A 392 0.50 9.14 -20.77
C LEU A 392 -0.39 9.44 -21.98
N THR A 393 -0.97 8.41 -22.59
CA THR A 393 -1.91 8.58 -23.71
C THR A 393 -3.17 9.34 -23.28
N ARG A 394 -3.75 9.01 -22.11
CA ARG A 394 -4.92 9.69 -21.56
C ARG A 394 -4.66 11.19 -21.31
N LEU A 395 -3.48 11.54 -20.81
CA LEU A 395 -3.08 12.93 -20.58
C LEU A 395 -2.93 13.75 -21.85
N GLN A 396 -2.59 13.12 -22.99
CA GLN A 396 -2.47 13.79 -24.28
C GLN A 396 -3.83 14.04 -24.96
N GLN A 397 -4.88 13.34 -24.54
CA GLN A 397 -6.25 13.46 -25.07
C GLN A 397 -7.07 14.58 -24.40
N ARG A 398 -6.47 15.38 -23.52
CA ARG A 398 -7.13 16.45 -22.77
C ARG A 398 -7.17 17.77 -23.52
#